data_94c0d4ead39196e5f648a7057b71e7e8
#
_entry.id   94c0d4ead39196e5f648a7057b71e7e8
#
_cell.length_a   1.000
_cell.length_b   1.000
_cell.length_c   1.000
_cell.angle_alpha   90.00
_cell.angle_beta   90.00
_cell.angle_gamma   90.00
#
_symmetry.space_group_name_H-M   'P 1'
#
loop_
_entity.id
_entity.type
_entity.pdbx_description
1 polymer ?
#
loop_
_entity_poly.entity_id
_entity_poly.type
_entity_poly.pdbx_seq_one_letter_code
_entity_poly.pdbx_strand_id
1 'polypeptide(L)'
;MLVGIDVGSKGSCNLMAACGTINSTFSLYTSATTKNGDGDRKFNAMQEVTLKVVEGYATRNKAPPKEMIIFLNASPGDQINLYQENYCRKLQENIKKAYNNHEVQLTVVMVNLRNSERFFTAENNPRNVAPGTLVSSTIVSKNYDFFIISQQSNKGSIVPNHYKVIMSESKLEEGHLQELIFSQCFNYVNWLGSIKIPAILMYARKCARFSAEVMNGMDVSSGLQSRLYYV
;
A
#
# COMPACT_ATOMS: atom_id res chain seq x y z
N MET A 1 -2.44 -3.22 -11.86
CA MET A 1 -3.32 -3.21 -10.66
C MET A 1 -2.56 -2.58 -9.51
N LEU A 2 -3.15 -1.63 -8.78
CA LEU A 2 -2.59 -1.15 -7.51
C LEU A 2 -3.23 -1.88 -6.35
N VAL A 3 -2.45 -2.21 -5.33
CA VAL A 3 -2.93 -2.88 -4.10
C VAL A 3 -2.34 -2.17 -2.88
N GLY A 4 -3.16 -1.90 -1.88
CA GLY A 4 -2.71 -1.45 -0.55
C GLY A 4 -3.01 -2.53 0.48
N ILE A 5 -2.12 -2.72 1.46
CA ILE A 5 -2.31 -3.67 2.56
C ILE A 5 -1.98 -2.98 3.88
N ASP A 6 -2.92 -3.03 4.82
CA ASP A 6 -2.73 -2.47 6.16
C ASP A 6 -3.48 -3.30 7.21
N VAL A 7 -3.24 -3.01 8.47
CA VAL A 7 -3.80 -3.70 9.63
C VAL A 7 -4.64 -2.73 10.46
N GLY A 8 -5.74 -3.22 10.99
CA GLY A 8 -6.59 -2.53 11.96
C GLY A 8 -6.90 -3.41 13.16
N SER A 9 -6.96 -2.82 14.34
CA SER A 9 -7.24 -3.56 15.57
C SER A 9 -8.14 -2.80 16.52
N LYS A 10 -9.00 -3.55 17.24
CA LYS A 10 -9.77 -3.08 18.39
C LYS A 10 -9.91 -4.21 19.39
N GLY A 11 -9.39 -4.00 20.59
CA GLY A 11 -9.36 -5.07 21.61
C GLY A 11 -8.62 -6.30 21.10
N SER A 12 -9.29 -7.45 21.16
CA SER A 12 -8.75 -8.72 20.64
C SER A 12 -8.93 -8.92 19.13
N CYS A 13 -9.73 -8.05 18.48
CA CYS A 13 -9.94 -8.13 17.03
C CYS A 13 -8.79 -7.46 16.29
N ASN A 14 -7.97 -8.24 15.61
CA ASN A 14 -6.84 -7.79 14.81
C ASN A 14 -7.01 -8.30 13.38
N LEU A 15 -7.25 -7.38 12.44
CA LEU A 15 -7.57 -7.71 11.05
C LEU A 15 -6.55 -7.11 10.10
N MET A 16 -6.25 -7.85 9.07
CA MET A 16 -5.54 -7.39 7.90
C MET A 16 -6.54 -7.15 6.78
N ALA A 17 -6.36 -6.07 6.04
CA ALA A 17 -7.15 -5.77 4.86
C ALA A 17 -6.27 -5.46 3.67
N ALA A 18 -6.74 -5.87 2.49
CA ALA A 18 -6.24 -5.38 1.21
C ALA A 18 -7.34 -4.60 0.49
N CYS A 19 -6.93 -3.55 -0.22
CA CYS A 19 -7.75 -2.86 -1.20
C CYS A 19 -7.01 -2.86 -2.54
N GLY A 20 -7.69 -3.25 -3.62
CA GLY A 20 -7.11 -3.34 -4.96
C GLY A 20 -7.92 -2.58 -5.99
N THR A 21 -7.27 -1.92 -6.95
CA THR A 21 -7.94 -1.26 -8.09
C THR A 21 -8.35 -2.31 -9.12
N ILE A 22 -9.55 -2.17 -9.70
CA ILE A 22 -10.09 -3.12 -10.67
C ILE A 22 -10.35 -2.54 -12.06
N ASN A 23 -9.91 -1.28 -12.29
CA ASN A 23 -9.97 -0.62 -13.60
C ASN A 23 -8.70 0.18 -13.87
N SER A 24 -8.50 0.58 -15.13
CA SER A 24 -7.31 1.31 -15.58
C SER A 24 -7.23 2.76 -15.10
N THR A 25 -8.35 3.36 -14.70
CA THR A 25 -8.42 4.73 -14.18
C THR A 25 -8.22 4.80 -12.65
N PHE A 26 -7.99 3.66 -11.99
CA PHE A 26 -7.80 3.55 -10.53
C PHE A 26 -8.95 4.16 -9.70
N SER A 27 -10.18 4.12 -10.23
CA SER A 27 -11.37 4.70 -9.61
C SER A 27 -12.36 3.67 -9.07
N LEU A 28 -12.20 2.40 -9.43
CA LEU A 28 -13.00 1.29 -8.92
C LEU A 28 -12.12 0.35 -8.11
N TYR A 29 -12.67 -0.14 -7.01
CA TYR A 29 -11.92 -0.88 -6.01
C TYR A 29 -12.62 -2.18 -5.64
N THR A 30 -11.82 -3.13 -5.19
CA THR A 30 -12.26 -4.32 -4.45
C THR A 30 -11.49 -4.41 -3.16
N SER A 31 -12.10 -4.92 -2.10
CA SER A 31 -11.46 -5.04 -0.80
C SER A 31 -11.73 -6.39 -0.16
N ALA A 32 -10.79 -6.85 0.64
CA ALA A 32 -10.89 -8.08 1.39
C ALA A 32 -10.24 -7.93 2.76
N THR A 33 -10.75 -8.69 3.73
CA THR A 33 -10.20 -8.75 5.08
C THR A 33 -9.96 -10.19 5.51
N THR A 34 -9.02 -10.38 6.45
CA THR A 34 -8.80 -11.64 7.14
C THR A 34 -8.23 -11.39 8.53
N LYS A 35 -8.23 -12.40 9.39
CA LYS A 35 -7.60 -12.30 10.70
C LYS A 35 -6.09 -12.13 10.55
N ASN A 36 -5.53 -11.11 11.19
CA ASN A 36 -4.09 -10.93 11.24
C ASN A 36 -3.47 -11.82 12.33
N GLY A 37 -2.22 -12.17 12.14
CA GLY A 37 -1.43 -12.95 13.10
C GLY A 37 0.02 -12.49 13.14
N ASP A 38 0.83 -13.11 13.99
CA ASP A 38 2.25 -12.83 14.12
C ASP A 38 3.10 -13.85 13.37
N GLY A 39 4.34 -13.48 13.03
CA GLY A 39 5.28 -14.34 12.31
C GLY A 39 4.72 -14.82 10.97
N ASP A 40 4.78 -16.13 10.73
CA ASP A 40 4.32 -16.74 9.48
C ASP A 40 2.83 -16.51 9.22
N ARG A 41 2.00 -16.42 10.26
CA ARG A 41 0.57 -16.13 10.14
C ARG A 41 0.31 -14.75 9.54
N LYS A 42 1.17 -13.76 9.81
CA LYS A 42 1.11 -12.43 9.16
C LYS A 42 1.28 -12.56 7.65
N PHE A 43 2.28 -13.30 7.18
CA PHE A 43 2.53 -13.47 5.76
C PHE A 43 1.42 -14.27 5.05
N ASN A 44 0.88 -15.29 5.71
CA ASN A 44 -0.27 -16.03 5.19
C ASN A 44 -1.50 -15.14 5.05
N ALA A 45 -1.78 -14.29 6.05
CA ALA A 45 -2.87 -13.31 5.98
C ALA A 45 -2.66 -12.30 4.84
N MET A 46 -1.42 -11.81 4.64
CA MET A 46 -1.09 -10.92 3.52
C MET A 46 -1.37 -11.58 2.17
N GLN A 47 -0.97 -12.83 2.00
CA GLN A 47 -1.22 -13.59 0.77
C GLN A 47 -2.72 -13.79 0.55
N GLU A 48 -3.46 -14.21 1.58
CA GLU A 48 -4.90 -14.46 1.51
C GLU A 48 -5.68 -13.21 1.08
N VAL A 49 -5.47 -12.05 1.72
CA VAL A 49 -6.18 -10.82 1.35
C VAL A 49 -5.79 -10.35 -0.05
N THR A 50 -4.53 -10.54 -0.46
CA THR A 50 -4.07 -10.18 -1.80
C THR A 50 -4.70 -11.08 -2.86
N LEU A 51 -4.77 -12.38 -2.65
CA LEU A 51 -5.42 -13.30 -3.57
C LEU A 51 -6.91 -13.00 -3.74
N LYS A 52 -7.62 -12.67 -2.65
CA LYS A 52 -9.03 -12.26 -2.71
C LYS A 52 -9.24 -11.00 -3.57
N VAL A 53 -8.37 -9.99 -3.47
CA VAL A 53 -8.50 -8.80 -4.32
C VAL A 53 -8.07 -9.06 -5.77
N VAL A 54 -7.13 -9.97 -6.01
CA VAL A 54 -6.78 -10.47 -7.35
C VAL A 54 -7.96 -11.20 -7.98
N GLU A 55 -8.66 -12.03 -7.22
CA GLU A 55 -9.89 -12.70 -7.66
C GLU A 55 -10.98 -11.69 -8.05
N GLY A 56 -11.20 -10.65 -7.24
CA GLY A 56 -12.11 -9.55 -7.56
C GLY A 56 -11.74 -8.82 -8.85
N TYR A 57 -10.43 -8.60 -9.08
CA TYR A 57 -9.93 -8.05 -10.34
C TYR A 57 -10.21 -9.00 -11.52
N ALA A 58 -9.88 -10.28 -11.37
CA ALA A 58 -10.03 -11.28 -12.43
C ALA A 58 -11.51 -11.52 -12.79
N THR A 59 -12.40 -11.51 -11.81
CA THR A 59 -13.85 -11.62 -12.02
C THR A 59 -14.37 -10.51 -12.91
N ARG A 60 -13.94 -9.27 -12.68
CA ARG A 60 -14.34 -8.11 -13.48
C ARG A 60 -13.71 -8.09 -14.87
N ASN A 61 -12.39 -8.32 -14.94
CA ASN A 61 -11.60 -8.15 -16.17
C ASN A 61 -11.51 -9.43 -17.00
N LYS A 62 -12.07 -10.57 -16.52
CA LYS A 62 -12.01 -11.90 -17.13
C LYS A 62 -10.60 -12.45 -17.29
N ALA A 63 -9.61 -11.84 -16.63
CA ALA A 63 -8.21 -12.23 -16.61
C ALA A 63 -7.52 -11.68 -15.35
N PRO A 64 -6.53 -12.38 -14.79
CA PRO A 64 -5.73 -11.86 -13.69
C PRO A 64 -4.86 -10.69 -14.15
N PRO A 65 -4.39 -9.82 -13.21
CA PRO A 65 -3.53 -8.70 -13.54
C PRO A 65 -2.16 -9.19 -14.06
N LYS A 66 -1.63 -8.56 -15.11
CA LYS A 66 -0.28 -8.84 -15.63
C LYS A 66 0.81 -8.21 -14.77
N GLU A 67 0.48 -7.07 -14.15
CA GLU A 67 1.39 -6.28 -13.33
C GLU A 67 0.66 -5.78 -12.09
N MET A 68 1.33 -5.85 -10.94
CA MET A 68 0.81 -5.37 -9.66
C MET A 68 1.84 -4.51 -8.95
N ILE A 69 1.39 -3.35 -8.45
CA ILE A 69 2.17 -2.50 -7.54
C ILE A 69 1.49 -2.56 -6.17
N ILE A 70 2.20 -3.08 -5.18
CA ILE A 70 1.68 -3.35 -3.84
C ILE A 70 2.32 -2.40 -2.84
N PHE A 71 1.51 -1.68 -2.10
CA PHE A 71 1.93 -0.80 -1.01
C PHE A 71 1.64 -1.47 0.34
N LEU A 72 2.69 -1.65 1.14
CA LEU A 72 2.62 -2.26 2.47
C LEU A 72 2.89 -1.20 3.53
N ASN A 73 2.03 -1.12 4.55
CA ASN A 73 2.39 -0.36 5.75
C ASN A 73 3.51 -1.11 6.49
N ALA A 74 4.68 -0.49 6.59
CA ALA A 74 5.87 -1.07 7.19
C ALA A 74 6.14 -0.50 8.57
N SER A 75 6.73 -1.31 9.44
CA SER A 75 7.26 -0.89 10.74
C SER A 75 8.78 -0.76 10.68
N PRO A 76 9.37 0.17 11.48
CA PRO A 76 10.82 0.19 11.65
C PRO A 76 11.31 -1.19 12.15
N GLY A 77 12.33 -1.74 11.50
CA GLY A 77 12.87 -3.05 11.83
C GLY A 77 12.27 -4.23 11.05
N ASP A 78 11.28 -4.02 10.20
CA ASP A 78 10.80 -5.06 9.29
C ASP A 78 11.95 -5.57 8.39
N GLN A 79 12.17 -6.89 8.43
CA GLN A 79 13.25 -7.53 7.66
C GLN A 79 12.81 -7.78 6.22
N ILE A 80 13.40 -7.07 5.28
CA ILE A 80 13.05 -7.11 3.85
C ILE A 80 13.09 -8.53 3.30
N ASN A 81 14.15 -9.29 3.62
CA ASN A 81 14.32 -10.65 3.09
C ASN A 81 13.16 -11.56 3.46
N LEU A 82 12.59 -11.42 4.68
CA LEU A 82 11.42 -12.19 5.08
C LEU A 82 10.18 -11.86 4.24
N TYR A 83 9.99 -10.57 3.89
CA TYR A 83 8.89 -10.17 3.00
C TYR A 83 9.10 -10.66 1.58
N GLN A 84 10.32 -10.60 1.06
CA GLN A 84 10.63 -11.11 -0.28
C GLN A 84 10.36 -12.62 -0.38
N GLU A 85 10.81 -13.41 0.59
CA GLU A 85 10.66 -14.87 0.58
C GLU A 85 9.26 -15.33 0.96
N ASN A 86 8.73 -14.83 2.10
CA ASN A 86 7.50 -15.35 2.67
C ASN A 86 6.24 -14.69 2.11
N TYR A 87 6.35 -13.53 1.47
CA TYR A 87 5.22 -12.87 0.84
C TYR A 87 5.35 -12.79 -0.67
N CYS A 88 6.36 -12.10 -1.21
CA CYS A 88 6.42 -11.78 -2.63
C CYS A 88 6.50 -13.03 -3.51
N ARG A 89 7.49 -13.90 -3.27
CA ARG A 89 7.69 -15.14 -4.07
C ARG A 89 6.52 -16.09 -3.93
N LYS A 90 6.05 -16.31 -2.70
CA LYS A 90 4.88 -17.20 -2.45
C LYS A 90 3.60 -16.65 -3.07
N LEU A 91 3.41 -15.33 -3.09
CA LEU A 91 2.27 -14.71 -3.77
C LEU A 91 2.30 -15.01 -5.28
N GLN A 92 3.45 -14.84 -5.93
CA GLN A 92 3.59 -15.18 -7.37
C GLN A 92 3.30 -16.65 -7.64
N GLU A 93 3.83 -17.55 -6.82
CA GLU A 93 3.57 -18.99 -6.93
C GLU A 93 2.07 -19.30 -6.77
N ASN A 94 1.41 -18.67 -5.81
CA ASN A 94 -0.01 -18.88 -5.57
C ASN A 94 -0.88 -18.33 -6.72
N ILE A 95 -0.54 -17.17 -7.28
CA ILE A 95 -1.21 -16.63 -8.47
C ILE A 95 -0.98 -17.56 -9.68
N LYS A 96 0.25 -18.00 -9.89
CA LYS A 96 0.60 -18.94 -10.96
C LYS A 96 -0.19 -20.24 -10.87
N LYS A 97 -0.34 -20.80 -9.66
CA LYS A 97 -1.15 -22.01 -9.43
C LYS A 97 -2.65 -21.76 -9.65
N ALA A 98 -3.18 -20.62 -9.20
CA ALA A 98 -4.61 -20.29 -9.29
C ALA A 98 -5.07 -19.96 -10.72
N TYR A 99 -4.19 -19.45 -11.58
CA TYR A 99 -4.52 -18.91 -12.89
C TYR A 99 -3.70 -19.55 -14.05
N ASN A 100 -3.69 -20.87 -14.13
CA ASN A 100 -3.13 -21.63 -15.27
C ASN A 100 -1.73 -21.20 -15.69
N ASN A 101 -0.79 -21.16 -14.76
CA ASN A 101 0.59 -20.68 -14.96
C ASN A 101 0.73 -19.20 -15.38
N HIS A 102 -0.26 -18.36 -15.05
CA HIS A 102 -0.13 -16.93 -15.30
C HIS A 102 1.01 -16.32 -14.49
N GLU A 103 1.89 -15.61 -15.17
CA GLU A 103 3.01 -14.88 -14.55
C GLU A 103 2.59 -13.42 -14.32
N VAL A 104 2.74 -12.96 -13.07
CA VAL A 104 2.48 -11.58 -12.67
C VAL A 104 3.80 -10.89 -12.35
N GLN A 105 4.01 -9.69 -12.89
CA GLN A 105 5.14 -8.83 -12.52
C GLN A 105 4.79 -8.07 -11.24
N LEU A 106 5.62 -8.21 -10.20
CA LEU A 106 5.40 -7.55 -8.91
C LEU A 106 6.36 -6.38 -8.70
N THR A 107 5.82 -5.25 -8.28
CA THR A 107 6.56 -4.19 -7.61
C THR A 107 5.99 -4.04 -6.21
N VAL A 108 6.81 -4.21 -5.18
CA VAL A 108 6.36 -4.15 -3.79
C VAL A 108 7.11 -3.04 -3.07
N VAL A 109 6.34 -2.11 -2.51
CA VAL A 109 6.81 -0.89 -1.86
C VAL A 109 6.37 -0.89 -0.40
N MET A 110 7.32 -0.90 0.51
CA MET A 110 7.10 -0.68 1.93
C MET A 110 7.01 0.83 2.21
N VAL A 111 5.98 1.24 2.94
CA VAL A 111 5.73 2.64 3.31
C VAL A 111 5.91 2.81 4.80
N ASN A 112 6.98 3.48 5.21
CA ASN A 112 7.24 3.78 6.62
C ASN A 112 6.77 5.21 6.94
N LEU A 113 5.81 5.31 7.85
CA LEU A 113 5.20 6.57 8.30
C LEU A 113 5.81 7.09 9.60
N ARG A 114 6.64 6.29 10.26
CA ARG A 114 7.27 6.59 11.55
C ARG A 114 8.76 6.70 11.36
N ASN A 115 9.22 7.87 10.98
CA ASN A 115 10.63 8.20 10.84
C ASN A 115 10.94 9.52 11.56
N SER A 116 12.21 9.78 11.82
CA SER A 116 12.74 10.97 12.50
C SER A 116 13.18 12.07 11.55
N GLU A 117 13.27 11.78 10.26
CA GLU A 117 13.78 12.68 9.24
C GLU A 117 12.86 13.89 9.07
N ARG A 118 13.48 15.05 8.87
CA ARG A 118 12.81 16.33 8.58
C ARG A 118 13.60 17.07 7.52
N PHE A 119 12.88 17.65 6.55
CA PHE A 119 13.47 18.39 5.46
C PHE A 119 13.04 19.85 5.50
N PHE A 120 14.01 20.74 5.36
CA PHE A 120 13.80 22.18 5.38
C PHE A 120 14.51 22.81 4.18
N THR A 121 14.04 23.99 3.77
CA THR A 121 14.76 24.81 2.78
C THR A 121 16.09 25.31 3.35
N ALA A 122 17.10 25.41 2.49
CA ALA A 122 18.44 25.92 2.87
C ALA A 122 18.50 27.45 2.88
N GLU A 123 17.48 28.10 3.43
CA GLU A 123 17.39 29.57 3.55
C GLU A 123 17.82 30.05 4.95
N ASN A 124 18.08 31.33 5.12
CA ASN A 124 18.37 31.94 6.42
C ASN A 124 17.25 31.75 7.45
N ASN A 125 16.02 31.56 6.98
CA ASN A 125 14.87 31.19 7.80
C ASN A 125 14.29 29.87 7.27
N PRO A 126 14.74 28.71 7.76
CA PRO A 126 14.35 27.40 7.24
C PRO A 126 12.82 27.18 7.33
N ARG A 127 12.23 26.75 6.24
CA ARG A 127 10.81 26.42 6.13
C ARG A 127 10.63 24.96 5.72
N ASN A 128 9.45 24.42 5.98
CA ASN A 128 9.06 23.12 5.41
C ASN A 128 9.17 23.17 3.89
N VAL A 129 9.72 22.12 3.30
CA VAL A 129 9.76 21.98 1.83
C VAL A 129 8.36 21.78 1.25
N ALA A 130 8.17 22.09 -0.01
CA ALA A 130 6.88 22.02 -0.68
C ALA A 130 6.39 20.55 -0.87
N PRO A 131 5.07 20.32 -0.95
CA PRO A 131 4.52 19.04 -1.41
C PRO A 131 5.06 18.69 -2.81
N GLY A 132 5.34 17.41 -3.04
CA GLY A 132 6.01 16.92 -4.25
C GLY A 132 7.53 16.87 -4.11
N THR A 133 8.12 17.39 -3.02
CA THR A 133 9.56 17.25 -2.79
C THR A 133 9.92 15.79 -2.63
N LEU A 134 10.83 15.34 -3.48
CA LEU A 134 11.42 14.00 -3.51
C LEU A 134 12.86 14.07 -3.03
N VAL A 135 13.25 13.16 -2.13
CA VAL A 135 14.63 12.96 -1.71
C VAL A 135 15.00 11.50 -1.96
N SER A 136 15.83 11.26 -3.00
CA SER A 136 16.24 9.92 -3.46
C SER A 136 17.75 9.72 -3.48
N SER A 137 18.51 10.64 -2.87
CA SER A 137 19.96 10.57 -2.79
C SER A 137 20.46 11.04 -1.42
N THR A 138 21.73 10.84 -1.13
CA THR A 138 22.48 11.34 0.03
C THR A 138 22.14 10.67 1.36
N ILE A 139 20.86 10.61 1.75
CA ILE A 139 20.40 10.05 3.05
C ILE A 139 19.63 8.73 2.91
N VAL A 140 19.51 8.24 1.70
CA VAL A 140 18.84 6.97 1.37
C VAL A 140 19.85 5.84 1.30
N SER A 141 19.40 4.61 1.54
CA SER A 141 20.25 3.44 1.39
C SER A 141 20.52 3.15 -0.09
N LYS A 142 21.55 2.35 -0.37
CA LYS A 142 21.82 1.90 -1.76
C LYS A 142 20.73 0.99 -2.34
N ASN A 143 19.79 0.57 -1.50
CA ASN A 143 18.65 -0.25 -1.91
C ASN A 143 17.49 0.67 -2.20
N TYR A 144 17.20 0.96 -3.43
CA TYR A 144 16.09 1.74 -3.96
C TYR A 144 15.05 2.19 -2.88
N ASP A 145 15.38 3.24 -2.15
CA ASP A 145 14.50 3.91 -1.21
C ASP A 145 14.51 5.43 -1.43
N PHE A 146 13.47 6.10 -0.99
CA PHE A 146 13.29 7.54 -1.18
C PHE A 146 12.25 8.09 -0.20
N PHE A 147 12.29 9.41 -0.02
CA PHE A 147 11.31 10.13 0.77
C PHE A 147 10.46 11.02 -0.14
N ILE A 148 9.16 11.06 0.12
CA ILE A 148 8.23 12.02 -0.52
C ILE A 148 7.51 12.83 0.56
N ILE A 149 7.45 14.14 0.37
CA ILE A 149 6.56 15.03 1.08
C ILE A 149 5.31 15.21 0.22
N SER A 150 4.19 14.65 0.65
CA SER A 150 2.92 14.69 -0.11
C SER A 150 1.96 15.78 0.36
N GLN A 151 2.12 16.26 1.59
CA GLN A 151 1.23 17.27 2.17
C GLN A 151 2.00 18.49 2.68
N GLN A 152 1.32 19.63 2.72
CA GLN A 152 1.79 20.81 3.43
C GLN A 152 1.30 20.80 4.88
N SER A 153 2.08 21.37 5.80
CA SER A 153 1.64 21.63 7.17
C SER A 153 1.71 23.12 7.48
N ASN A 154 0.64 23.63 8.05
CA ASN A 154 0.58 25.03 8.52
C ASN A 154 1.15 25.19 9.94
N LYS A 155 1.41 24.09 10.64
CA LYS A 155 1.94 24.07 12.00
C LYS A 155 2.98 22.98 12.17
N GLY A 156 4.14 23.36 12.72
CA GLY A 156 5.24 22.42 13.00
C GLY A 156 5.97 21.92 11.75
N SER A 157 6.86 20.97 11.96
CA SER A 157 7.66 20.33 10.90
C SER A 157 6.91 19.18 10.24
N ILE A 158 7.10 19.02 8.93
CA ILE A 158 6.50 17.92 8.18
C ILE A 158 7.31 16.65 8.39
N VAL A 159 6.61 15.54 8.65
CA VAL A 159 7.20 14.19 8.63
C VAL A 159 7.06 13.64 7.21
N PRO A 160 8.15 13.43 6.48
CA PRO A 160 8.10 12.82 5.16
C PRO A 160 7.61 11.36 5.25
N ASN A 161 7.20 10.78 4.13
CA ASN A 161 7.01 9.35 4.05
C ASN A 161 8.27 8.72 3.45
N HIS A 162 8.74 7.66 4.07
CA HIS A 162 9.84 6.86 3.56
C HIS A 162 9.28 5.66 2.79
N TYR A 163 9.66 5.55 1.54
CA TYR A 163 9.29 4.46 0.64
C TYR A 163 10.50 3.59 0.37
N LYS A 164 10.34 2.28 0.47
CA LYS A 164 11.40 1.31 0.20
C LYS A 164 10.89 0.25 -0.75
N VAL A 165 11.47 0.20 -1.95
CA VAL A 165 11.12 -0.81 -2.94
C VAL A 165 11.86 -2.10 -2.59
N ILE A 166 11.11 -3.12 -2.20
CA ILE A 166 11.68 -4.41 -1.79
C ILE A 166 11.68 -5.44 -2.92
N MET A 167 10.86 -5.24 -3.94
CA MET A 167 10.82 -6.04 -5.16
C MET A 167 10.39 -5.14 -6.32
N SER A 168 11.06 -5.24 -7.46
CA SER A 168 10.71 -4.51 -8.69
C SER A 168 10.99 -5.39 -9.89
N GLU A 169 9.93 -5.91 -10.51
CA GLU A 169 9.99 -6.69 -11.73
C GLU A 169 9.32 -5.95 -12.89
N SER A 170 8.59 -4.87 -12.61
CA SER A 170 7.98 -4.05 -13.63
C SER A 170 9.04 -3.29 -14.43
N LYS A 171 8.71 -2.98 -15.67
CA LYS A 171 9.53 -2.11 -16.53
C LYS A 171 9.39 -0.62 -16.20
N LEU A 172 8.70 -0.31 -15.09
CA LEU A 172 8.45 1.06 -14.68
C LEU A 172 9.75 1.68 -14.17
N GLU A 173 10.18 2.76 -14.79
CA GLU A 173 11.34 3.53 -14.34
C GLU A 173 11.10 4.13 -12.94
N GLU A 174 12.18 4.33 -12.19
CA GLU A 174 12.10 4.87 -10.82
C GLU A 174 11.31 6.18 -10.73
N GLY A 175 11.56 7.11 -11.65
CA GLY A 175 10.85 8.38 -11.69
C GLY A 175 9.35 8.23 -11.87
N HIS A 176 8.93 7.34 -12.75
CA HIS A 176 7.50 7.07 -12.97
C HIS A 176 6.82 6.40 -11.76
N LEU A 177 7.55 5.53 -11.04
CA LEU A 177 7.02 4.96 -9.79
C LEU A 177 6.83 6.03 -8.72
N GLN A 178 7.80 6.94 -8.57
CA GLN A 178 7.75 8.06 -7.63
C GLN A 178 6.60 9.03 -7.96
N GLU A 179 6.42 9.34 -9.23
CA GLU A 179 5.32 10.16 -9.75
C GLU A 179 3.95 9.51 -9.53
N LEU A 180 3.83 8.21 -9.80
CA LEU A 180 2.63 7.43 -9.51
C LEU A 180 2.30 7.45 -8.01
N ILE A 181 3.28 7.25 -7.14
CA ILE A 181 3.09 7.31 -5.68
C ILE A 181 2.57 8.67 -5.24
N PHE A 182 3.17 9.74 -5.75
CA PHE A 182 2.73 11.10 -5.41
C PHE A 182 1.33 11.40 -5.95
N SER A 183 1.04 11.03 -7.20
CA SER A 183 -0.30 11.21 -7.79
C SER A 183 -1.38 10.44 -7.03
N GLN A 184 -1.07 9.25 -6.53
CA GLN A 184 -2.01 8.47 -5.72
C GLN A 184 -2.35 9.15 -4.38
N CYS A 185 -1.57 10.08 -3.89
CA CYS A 185 -1.91 10.86 -2.70
C CYS A 185 -3.09 11.84 -2.91
N PHE A 186 -3.48 12.11 -4.17
CA PHE A 186 -4.63 12.96 -4.52
C PHE A 186 -5.92 12.16 -4.80
N ASN A 187 -5.84 10.84 -4.88
CA ASN A 187 -6.97 9.98 -5.26
C ASN A 187 -7.88 9.56 -4.08
N TYR A 188 -7.78 10.22 -2.94
CA TYR A 188 -8.58 9.90 -1.78
C TYR A 188 -9.92 10.67 -1.81
N VAL A 189 -11.04 9.95 -1.93
CA VAL A 189 -12.37 10.56 -2.18
C VAL A 189 -12.89 11.47 -1.07
N ASN A 190 -12.43 11.29 0.17
CA ASN A 190 -12.90 12.08 1.32
C ASN A 190 -12.07 13.34 1.59
N TRP A 191 -11.14 13.69 0.71
CA TRP A 191 -10.31 14.88 0.88
C TRP A 191 -9.96 15.50 -0.47
N LEU A 192 -10.19 16.81 -0.62
CA LEU A 192 -9.94 17.53 -1.87
C LEU A 192 -8.46 17.76 -2.17
N GLY A 193 -7.61 17.74 -1.18
CA GLY A 193 -6.16 17.91 -1.34
C GLY A 193 -5.40 16.58 -1.32
N SER A 194 -4.09 16.65 -1.28
CA SER A 194 -3.26 15.47 -1.10
C SER A 194 -3.37 14.92 0.33
N ILE A 195 -3.36 13.61 0.46
CA ILE A 195 -3.20 12.91 1.74
C ILE A 195 -1.76 12.44 1.91
N LYS A 196 -1.41 12.05 3.14
CA LYS A 196 -0.03 11.70 3.50
C LYS A 196 0.51 10.48 2.74
N ILE A 197 -0.33 9.50 2.42
CA ILE A 197 0.04 8.20 1.80
C ILE A 197 -0.78 7.97 0.54
N PRO A 198 -0.36 7.05 -0.34
CA PRO A 198 -1.17 6.64 -1.49
C PRO A 198 -2.59 6.24 -1.08
N ALA A 199 -3.59 6.72 -1.80
CA ALA A 199 -5.01 6.50 -1.48
C ALA A 199 -5.36 5.02 -1.34
N ILE A 200 -4.77 4.16 -2.17
CA ILE A 200 -4.99 2.72 -2.11
C ILE A 200 -4.57 2.12 -0.75
N LEU A 201 -3.48 2.60 -0.16
CA LEU A 201 -3.04 2.19 1.17
C LEU A 201 -3.95 2.77 2.27
N MET A 202 -4.44 4.01 2.08
CA MET A 202 -5.40 4.62 3.00
C MET A 202 -6.73 3.85 2.99
N TYR A 203 -7.21 3.41 1.83
CA TYR A 203 -8.41 2.57 1.73
C TYR A 203 -8.24 1.24 2.45
N ALA A 204 -7.11 0.55 2.29
CA ALA A 204 -6.83 -0.68 3.04
C ALA A 204 -6.85 -0.43 4.55
N ARG A 205 -6.22 0.67 5.02
CA ARG A 205 -6.24 1.09 6.43
C ARG A 205 -7.65 1.34 6.95
N LYS A 206 -8.47 2.06 6.19
CA LYS A 206 -9.86 2.34 6.56
C LYS A 206 -10.68 1.05 6.61
N CYS A 207 -10.52 0.18 5.62
CA CYS A 207 -11.17 -1.12 5.57
C CYS A 207 -10.82 -1.97 6.81
N ALA A 208 -9.53 -2.11 7.13
CA ALA A 208 -9.08 -2.89 8.29
C ALA A 208 -9.64 -2.35 9.61
N ARG A 209 -9.59 -1.02 9.80
CA ARG A 209 -10.11 -0.38 11.00
C ARG A 209 -11.61 -0.51 11.11
N PHE A 210 -12.36 -0.19 10.07
CA PHE A 210 -13.82 -0.30 10.06
C PHE A 210 -14.26 -1.74 10.37
N SER A 211 -13.63 -2.72 9.74
CA SER A 211 -13.95 -4.13 9.97
C SER A 211 -13.62 -4.58 11.39
N ALA A 212 -12.55 -4.06 12.00
CA ALA A 212 -12.22 -4.37 13.39
C ALA A 212 -13.10 -3.61 14.40
N GLU A 213 -13.35 -2.32 14.16
CA GLU A 213 -14.00 -1.42 15.13
C GLU A 213 -15.52 -1.49 15.09
N VAL A 214 -16.10 -1.63 13.91
CA VAL A 214 -17.54 -1.58 13.67
C VAL A 214 -18.13 -2.97 13.46
N MET A 215 -17.48 -3.77 12.59
CA MET A 215 -17.98 -5.09 12.22
C MET A 215 -17.51 -6.21 13.15
N ASN A 216 -16.56 -5.92 14.04
CA ASN A 216 -15.98 -6.90 14.97
C ASN A 216 -15.48 -8.19 14.28
N GLY A 217 -14.93 -8.04 13.07
CA GLY A 217 -14.40 -9.15 12.27
C GLY A 217 -15.44 -9.98 11.52
N MET A 218 -16.69 -9.55 11.47
CA MET A 218 -17.70 -10.19 10.63
C MET A 218 -17.42 -9.96 9.15
N ASP A 219 -17.75 -10.96 8.33
CA ASP A 219 -17.60 -10.88 6.88
C ASP A 219 -18.60 -9.89 6.27
N VAL A 220 -18.15 -9.19 5.24
CA VAL A 220 -18.97 -8.27 4.46
C VAL A 220 -19.68 -9.02 3.34
N SER A 221 -20.94 -8.66 3.06
CA SER A 221 -21.66 -9.24 1.93
C SER A 221 -20.90 -9.01 0.62
N SER A 222 -20.97 -9.96 -0.30
CA SER A 222 -20.26 -9.91 -1.60
C SER A 222 -20.58 -8.66 -2.42
N GLY A 223 -21.79 -8.11 -2.30
CA GLY A 223 -22.20 -6.89 -2.98
C GLY A 223 -21.48 -5.62 -2.48
N LEU A 224 -20.95 -5.63 -1.27
CA LEU A 224 -20.19 -4.51 -0.70
C LEU A 224 -18.67 -4.61 -0.97
N GLN A 225 -18.14 -5.78 -1.23
CA GLN A 225 -16.69 -5.99 -1.44
C GLN A 225 -16.13 -5.14 -2.60
N SER A 226 -16.95 -4.84 -3.61
CA SER A 226 -16.60 -3.98 -4.74
C SER A 226 -16.92 -2.49 -4.53
N ARG A 227 -17.17 -2.07 -3.28
CA ARG A 227 -17.50 -0.69 -2.91
C ARG A 227 -16.63 -0.23 -1.75
N LEU A 228 -16.43 1.10 -1.66
CA LEU A 228 -15.70 1.73 -0.55
C LEU A 228 -16.66 1.96 0.66
N TYR A 229 -17.26 0.90 1.19
CA TYR A 229 -18.27 0.97 2.28
C TYR A 229 -17.71 1.45 3.62
N TYR A 230 -16.40 1.53 3.75
CA TYR A 230 -15.65 1.91 4.95
C TYR A 230 -15.10 3.35 4.91
N VAL A 231 -15.47 4.15 3.90
CA VAL A 231 -14.94 5.52 3.67
C VAL A 231 -15.99 6.57 3.96
#